data_bc90948f5bf3bd219b5444571c84a36b
#
_entry.id   bc90948f5bf3bd219b5444571c84a36b
#
_cell.length_a   1.000
_cell.length_b   1.000
_cell.length_c   1.000
_cell.angle_alpha   90.00
_cell.angle_beta   90.00
_cell.angle_gamma   90.00
#
_symmetry.space_group_name_H-M   'P 1'
#
loop_
_entity.id
_entity.type
_entity.pdbx_description
1 polymer ?
#
loop_
_entity_poly.entity_id
_entity_poly.type
_entity_poly.pdbx_seq_one_letter_code
_entity_poly.pdbx_strand_id
1 'polypeptide(L)'
;MKREILLERIEKLKAIMPWYVLEYYQSKLTVPYSFTTLYEYLKEYDRFFHWILDSGIADVSQIAEIPLSVLENMTKKDMEAFILYLRERPLLNANTTQNGVSQTTINRTLSALSSLYKYLTEEVENENGEPYFYRNVMKKVSTKKKRETLAARAENIKQKLFLGKETEQFLNYLDEEYPKNLSNRALSSFDKNKERDLAIIALLLASGVRLSEAVNLDLKDL
;
A
#
# COMPACT_ATOMS: atom_id res chain seq x y z
N MET A 1 -6.21 11.60 -1.48
CA MET A 1 -5.09 12.51 -1.89
C MET A 1 -5.47 13.12 -3.22
N LYS A 2 -5.39 14.45 -3.38
CA LYS A 2 -5.71 15.12 -4.65
C LYS A 2 -4.81 14.56 -5.75
N ARG A 3 -5.36 14.37 -6.96
CA ARG A 3 -4.65 13.77 -8.12
C ARG A 3 -3.35 14.51 -8.46
N GLU A 4 -3.36 15.82 -8.40
CA GLU A 4 -2.18 16.67 -8.67
C GLU A 4 -1.01 16.38 -7.72
N ILE A 5 -1.29 16.29 -6.40
CA ILE A 5 -0.28 15.97 -5.39
C ILE A 5 0.28 14.56 -5.60
N LEU A 6 -0.56 13.62 -6.03
CA LEU A 6 -0.13 12.26 -6.33
C LEU A 6 0.83 12.24 -7.53
N LEU A 7 0.50 12.94 -8.60
CA LEU A 7 1.35 13.04 -9.80
C LEU A 7 2.69 13.70 -9.48
N GLU A 8 2.69 14.80 -8.72
CA GLU A 8 3.95 15.44 -8.29
C GLU A 8 4.85 14.48 -7.49
N ARG A 9 4.28 13.67 -6.60
CA ARG A 9 5.03 12.68 -5.83
C ARG A 9 5.57 11.55 -6.71
N ILE A 10 4.81 11.13 -7.72
CA ILE A 10 5.26 10.14 -8.70
C ILE A 10 6.47 10.68 -9.46
N GLU A 11 6.41 11.93 -9.96
CA GLU A 11 7.52 12.54 -10.71
C GLU A 11 8.80 12.64 -9.85
N LYS A 12 8.67 13.00 -8.56
CA LYS A 12 9.81 13.00 -7.63
C LYS A 12 10.47 11.62 -7.48
N LEU A 13 9.67 10.56 -7.37
CA LEU A 13 10.21 9.19 -7.29
C LEU A 13 10.83 8.76 -8.63
N LYS A 14 10.19 9.05 -9.75
CA LYS A 14 10.73 8.73 -11.07
C LYS A 14 12.10 9.36 -11.31
N ALA A 15 12.32 10.58 -10.85
CA ALA A 15 13.58 11.29 -11.05
C ALA A 15 14.82 10.57 -10.45
N ILE A 16 14.63 9.71 -9.48
CA ILE A 16 15.69 8.94 -8.82
C ILE A 16 15.76 7.46 -9.23
N MET A 17 14.81 6.99 -10.07
CA MET A 17 14.73 5.58 -10.44
C MET A 17 15.66 5.22 -11.60
N PRO A 18 16.16 3.96 -11.66
CA PRO A 18 16.86 3.45 -12.83
C PRO A 18 15.95 3.43 -14.07
N TRP A 19 16.56 3.54 -15.24
CA TRP A 19 15.87 3.61 -16.54
C TRP A 19 14.87 2.46 -16.77
N TYR A 20 15.18 1.24 -16.38
CA TYR A 20 14.30 0.07 -16.55
C TYR A 20 13.06 0.11 -15.68
N VAL A 21 13.10 0.84 -14.55
CA VAL A 21 11.90 1.11 -13.72
C VAL A 21 11.02 2.17 -14.37
N LEU A 22 11.63 3.16 -15.04
CA LEU A 22 10.87 4.17 -15.80
C LEU A 22 10.16 3.52 -16.99
N GLU A 23 10.82 2.61 -17.66
CA GLU A 23 10.25 1.83 -18.76
C GLU A 23 9.11 0.92 -18.27
N TYR A 24 9.31 0.20 -17.17
CA TYR A 24 8.24 -0.52 -16.49
C TYR A 24 7.05 0.37 -16.17
N TYR A 25 7.28 1.56 -15.58
CA TYR A 25 6.22 2.50 -15.24
C TYR A 25 5.44 2.91 -16.50
N GLN A 26 6.14 3.26 -17.58
CA GLN A 26 5.52 3.62 -18.85
C GLN A 26 4.67 2.48 -19.43
N SER A 27 5.20 1.26 -19.41
CA SER A 27 4.46 0.07 -19.83
C SER A 27 3.17 -0.14 -19.01
N LYS A 28 3.22 0.08 -17.68
CA LYS A 28 2.04 -0.08 -16.82
C LYS A 28 0.99 1.03 -16.97
N LEU A 29 1.32 2.15 -17.60
CA LEU A 29 0.32 3.15 -18.00
C LEU A 29 -0.56 2.69 -19.18
N THR A 30 -0.10 1.73 -19.99
CA THR A 30 -0.88 1.17 -21.11
C THR A 30 -1.91 0.12 -20.66
N VAL A 31 -1.79 -0.36 -19.41
CA VAL A 31 -2.71 -1.28 -18.75
C VAL A 31 -3.48 -0.52 -17.66
N PRO A 32 -4.67 -0.94 -17.22
CA PRO A 32 -5.50 -0.18 -16.27
C PRO A 32 -4.95 -0.21 -14.82
N TYR A 33 -3.67 0.13 -14.65
CA TYR A 33 -3.11 0.36 -13.32
C TYR A 33 -3.52 1.75 -12.81
N SER A 34 -4.00 1.83 -11.57
CA SER A 34 -4.26 3.12 -10.96
C SER A 34 -2.95 3.85 -10.63
N PHE A 35 -2.93 5.18 -10.75
CA PHE A 35 -1.78 5.99 -10.32
C PHE A 35 -1.41 5.75 -8.86
N THR A 36 -2.38 5.45 -8.00
CA THR A 36 -2.13 5.09 -6.60
C THR A 36 -1.32 3.80 -6.48
N THR A 37 -1.66 2.78 -7.27
CA THR A 37 -0.92 1.51 -7.30
C THR A 37 0.50 1.73 -7.79
N LEU A 38 0.69 2.48 -8.87
CA LEU A 38 2.01 2.79 -9.41
C LEU A 38 2.86 3.60 -8.44
N TYR A 39 2.26 4.58 -7.75
CA TYR A 39 2.94 5.32 -6.69
C TYR A 39 3.41 4.43 -5.54
N GLU A 40 2.54 3.54 -5.05
CA GLU A 40 2.91 2.61 -3.99
C GLU A 40 4.04 1.66 -4.46
N TYR A 41 4.00 1.20 -5.72
CA TYR A 41 5.07 0.36 -6.28
C TYR A 41 6.40 1.10 -6.38
N LEU A 42 6.40 2.35 -6.86
CA LEU A 42 7.61 3.18 -6.90
C LEU A 42 8.24 3.38 -5.51
N LYS A 43 7.41 3.57 -4.47
CA LYS A 43 7.91 3.64 -3.07
C LYS A 43 8.56 2.33 -2.61
N GLU A 44 8.02 1.18 -3.03
CA GLU A 44 8.61 -0.10 -2.69
C GLU A 44 9.92 -0.34 -3.46
N TYR A 45 10.01 0.13 -4.71
CA TYR A 45 11.27 0.11 -5.48
C TYR A 45 12.32 1.04 -4.88
N ASP A 46 11.96 2.26 -4.51
CA ASP A 46 12.84 3.20 -3.81
C ASP A 46 13.46 2.56 -2.56
N ARG A 47 12.64 1.91 -1.74
CA ARG A 47 13.10 1.19 -0.55
C ARG A 47 14.04 0.03 -0.89
N PHE A 48 13.74 -0.72 -1.91
CA PHE A 48 14.53 -1.86 -2.34
C PHE A 48 15.90 -1.42 -2.88
N PHE A 49 15.93 -0.40 -3.69
CA PHE A 49 17.17 0.12 -4.26
C PHE A 49 18.07 0.79 -3.21
N HIS A 50 17.51 1.52 -2.25
CA HIS A 50 18.28 2.00 -1.10
C HIS A 50 18.93 0.84 -0.34
N TRP A 51 18.18 -0.23 -0.08
CA TRP A 51 18.75 -1.41 0.56
C TRP A 51 19.86 -2.06 -0.27
N ILE A 52 19.77 -2.10 -1.59
CA ILE A 52 20.83 -2.59 -2.48
C ILE A 52 22.12 -1.76 -2.30
N LEU A 53 22.00 -0.44 -2.26
CA LEU A 53 23.13 0.46 -2.03
C LEU A 53 23.71 0.27 -0.62
N ASP A 54 22.87 0.33 0.40
CA ASP A 54 23.28 0.21 1.82
C ASP A 54 23.96 -1.15 2.11
N SER A 55 23.57 -2.20 1.40
CA SER A 55 24.12 -3.56 1.54
C SER A 55 25.38 -3.78 0.69
N GLY A 56 25.81 -2.79 -0.10
CA GLY A 56 26.99 -2.92 -0.98
C GLY A 56 26.82 -3.94 -2.13
N ILE A 57 25.58 -4.27 -2.50
CA ILE A 57 25.29 -5.19 -3.62
C ILE A 57 25.58 -4.52 -4.96
N ALA A 58 25.40 -3.20 -5.03
CA ALA A 58 25.80 -2.39 -6.18
C ALA A 58 26.89 -1.39 -5.76
N ASP A 59 27.96 -1.30 -6.54
CA ASP A 59 29.06 -0.36 -6.33
C ASP A 59 28.81 0.94 -7.13
N VAL A 60 27.72 1.64 -6.74
CA VAL A 60 27.32 2.93 -7.34
C VAL A 60 26.80 3.86 -6.23
N SER A 61 26.83 5.17 -6.48
CA SER A 61 26.46 6.16 -5.49
C SER A 61 24.98 6.54 -5.50
N GLN A 62 24.28 6.31 -6.62
CA GLN A 62 22.90 6.75 -6.81
C GLN A 62 22.02 5.60 -7.31
N ILE A 63 20.77 5.60 -6.90
CA ILE A 63 19.78 4.59 -7.32
C ILE A 63 19.65 4.55 -8.85
N ALA A 64 19.62 5.71 -9.50
CA ALA A 64 19.47 5.81 -10.96
C ALA A 64 20.60 5.10 -11.74
N GLU A 65 21.77 4.92 -11.11
CA GLU A 65 22.95 4.29 -11.71
C GLU A 65 22.99 2.76 -11.53
N ILE A 66 22.07 2.19 -10.73
CA ILE A 66 22.06 0.73 -10.49
C ILE A 66 21.83 0.00 -11.81
N PRO A 67 22.82 -0.76 -12.29
CA PRO A 67 22.70 -1.44 -13.56
C PRO A 67 21.72 -2.62 -13.49
N LEU A 68 21.07 -2.92 -14.61
CA LEU A 68 20.10 -4.00 -14.72
C LEU A 68 20.69 -5.36 -14.33
N SER A 69 21.98 -5.56 -14.58
CA SER A 69 22.72 -6.78 -14.23
C SER A 69 22.72 -7.08 -12.73
N VAL A 70 22.55 -6.07 -11.87
CA VAL A 70 22.38 -6.28 -10.42
C VAL A 70 21.10 -7.07 -10.16
N LEU A 71 19.99 -6.71 -10.79
CA LEU A 71 18.71 -7.43 -10.63
C LEU A 71 18.78 -8.84 -11.23
N GLU A 72 19.44 -8.99 -12.38
CA GLU A 72 19.66 -10.28 -13.03
C GLU A 72 20.44 -11.26 -12.14
N ASN A 73 21.49 -10.76 -11.48
CA ASN A 73 22.36 -11.56 -10.63
C ASN A 73 21.84 -11.79 -9.21
N MET A 74 20.77 -11.09 -8.79
CA MET A 74 20.15 -11.26 -7.47
C MET A 74 19.83 -12.73 -7.20
N THR A 75 20.27 -13.21 -6.04
CA THR A 75 20.00 -14.58 -5.60
C THR A 75 18.76 -14.67 -4.70
N LYS A 76 18.27 -15.88 -4.47
CA LYS A 76 17.23 -16.12 -3.47
C LYS A 76 17.69 -15.67 -2.07
N LYS A 77 18.99 -15.84 -1.75
CA LYS A 77 19.56 -15.44 -0.45
C LYS A 77 19.50 -13.92 -0.27
N ASP A 78 19.78 -13.15 -1.33
CA ASP A 78 19.69 -11.69 -1.28
C ASP A 78 18.24 -11.23 -1.03
N MET A 79 17.27 -11.86 -1.68
CA MET A 79 15.85 -11.56 -1.44
C MET A 79 15.41 -11.97 -0.02
N GLU A 80 15.91 -13.06 0.53
CA GLU A 80 15.67 -13.47 1.91
C GLU A 80 16.31 -12.46 2.90
N ALA A 81 17.52 -11.97 2.60
CA ALA A 81 18.18 -10.93 3.39
C ALA A 81 17.38 -9.61 3.36
N PHE A 82 16.85 -9.22 2.20
CA PHE A 82 15.97 -8.06 2.10
C PHE A 82 14.68 -8.22 2.94
N ILE A 83 14.07 -9.41 2.94
CA ILE A 83 12.89 -9.69 3.77
C ILE A 83 13.22 -9.59 5.26
N LEU A 84 14.39 -10.08 5.69
CA LEU A 84 14.87 -9.93 7.07
C LEU A 84 15.07 -8.46 7.43
N TYR A 85 15.74 -7.70 6.57
CA TYR A 85 15.86 -6.26 6.72
C TYR A 85 14.52 -5.56 6.94
N LEU A 86 13.50 -5.90 6.14
CA LEU A 86 12.15 -5.33 6.31
C LEU A 86 11.52 -5.68 7.66
N ARG A 87 11.81 -6.86 8.21
CA ARG A 87 11.29 -7.30 9.51
C ARG A 87 11.97 -6.66 10.70
N GLU A 88 13.21 -6.27 10.54
CA GLU A 88 14.07 -5.81 11.65
C GLU A 88 14.25 -4.28 11.67
N ARG A 89 14.02 -3.61 10.55
CA ARG A 89 14.25 -2.17 10.45
C ARG A 89 13.41 -1.39 11.47
N PRO A 90 13.97 -0.37 12.12
CA PRO A 90 13.22 0.50 13.02
C PRO A 90 12.16 1.29 12.23
N LEU A 91 10.96 1.40 12.82
CA LEU A 91 9.92 2.28 12.29
C LEU A 91 10.19 3.71 12.75
N LEU A 92 10.21 4.67 11.83
CA LEU A 92 10.48 6.08 12.12
C LEU A 92 9.40 6.76 12.98
N ASN A 93 8.28 6.10 13.26
CA ASN A 93 7.22 6.63 14.11
C ASN A 93 7.50 6.28 15.57
N ALA A 94 7.88 7.29 16.34
CA ALA A 94 8.31 7.23 17.75
C ALA A 94 7.29 6.63 18.75
N ASN A 95 6.09 6.27 18.34
CA ASN A 95 5.02 5.79 19.22
C ASN A 95 4.79 4.27 19.20
N THR A 96 5.58 3.51 18.44
CA THR A 96 5.45 2.05 18.39
C THR A 96 6.76 1.39 18.81
N THR A 97 6.71 0.61 19.87
CA THR A 97 7.81 -0.28 20.33
C THR A 97 8.03 -1.49 19.42
N GLN A 98 7.35 -1.55 18.27
CA GLN A 98 7.49 -2.64 17.32
C GLN A 98 8.57 -2.31 16.29
N ASN A 99 9.59 -3.14 16.24
CA ASN A 99 10.55 -3.16 15.14
C ASN A 99 9.94 -3.86 13.92
N GLY A 100 10.28 -3.38 12.73
CA GLY A 100 9.92 -3.99 11.48
C GLY A 100 8.53 -3.62 10.95
N VAL A 101 8.30 -3.91 9.68
CA VAL A 101 7.02 -3.65 9.03
C VAL A 101 6.08 -4.86 9.14
N SER A 102 4.77 -4.62 9.05
CA SER A 102 3.76 -5.68 9.10
C SER A 102 3.94 -6.69 7.95
N GLN A 103 3.49 -7.93 8.15
CA GLN A 103 3.51 -8.95 7.09
C GLN A 103 2.73 -8.51 5.84
N THR A 104 1.67 -7.73 6.01
CA THR A 104 0.91 -7.14 4.89
C THR A 104 1.77 -6.18 4.07
N THR A 105 2.59 -5.36 4.72
CA THR A 105 3.53 -4.46 4.04
C THR A 105 4.61 -5.25 3.31
N ILE A 106 5.19 -6.29 3.93
CA ILE A 106 6.16 -7.17 3.29
C ILE A 106 5.54 -7.81 2.04
N ASN A 107 4.33 -8.35 2.13
CA ASN A 107 3.64 -8.96 0.99
C ASN A 107 3.41 -7.95 -0.15
N ARG A 108 3.09 -6.69 0.18
CA ARG A 108 2.94 -5.63 -0.82
C ARG A 108 4.29 -5.32 -1.51
N THR A 109 5.36 -5.20 -0.75
CA THR A 109 6.71 -5.01 -1.30
C THR A 109 7.09 -6.15 -2.25
N LEU A 110 6.87 -7.40 -1.83
CA LEU A 110 7.14 -8.57 -2.66
C LEU A 110 6.26 -8.63 -3.92
N SER A 111 5.02 -8.17 -3.83
CA SER A 111 4.12 -8.06 -5.00
C SER A 111 4.63 -7.01 -6.00
N ALA A 112 5.10 -5.86 -5.53
CA ALA A 112 5.70 -4.83 -6.38
C ALA A 112 6.95 -5.37 -7.09
N LEU A 113 7.88 -5.99 -6.35
CA LEU A 113 9.09 -6.60 -6.92
C LEU A 113 8.75 -7.74 -7.89
N SER A 114 7.77 -8.58 -7.58
CA SER A 114 7.31 -9.64 -8.49
C SER A 114 6.78 -9.07 -9.80
N SER A 115 6.08 -7.92 -9.75
CA SER A 115 5.58 -7.24 -10.94
C SER A 115 6.73 -6.68 -11.81
N LEU A 116 7.74 -6.07 -11.19
CA LEU A 116 8.93 -5.59 -11.90
C LEU A 116 9.70 -6.75 -12.55
N TYR A 117 10.01 -7.81 -11.77
CA TYR A 117 10.71 -8.97 -12.29
C TYR A 117 9.94 -9.69 -13.41
N LYS A 118 8.61 -9.75 -13.29
CA LYS A 118 7.78 -10.31 -14.36
C LYS A 118 7.90 -9.49 -15.63
N TYR A 119 7.86 -8.17 -15.52
CA TYR A 119 8.05 -7.28 -16.66
C TYR A 119 9.40 -7.53 -17.34
N LEU A 120 10.49 -7.52 -16.58
CA LEU A 120 11.85 -7.64 -17.08
C LEU A 120 12.18 -9.04 -17.68
N THR A 121 11.41 -10.07 -17.31
CA THR A 121 11.63 -11.47 -17.75
C THR A 121 10.59 -12.02 -18.69
N GLU A 122 9.43 -11.37 -18.85
CA GLU A 122 8.30 -11.96 -19.59
C GLU A 122 7.55 -10.96 -20.46
N GLU A 123 7.58 -9.65 -20.13
CA GLU A 123 6.68 -8.66 -20.77
C GLU A 123 7.43 -7.68 -21.68
N VAL A 124 8.72 -7.45 -21.44
CA VAL A 124 9.56 -6.55 -22.24
C VAL A 124 10.38 -7.34 -23.23
N GLU A 125 10.62 -6.74 -24.40
CA GLU A 125 11.50 -7.27 -25.43
C GLU A 125 12.62 -6.26 -25.73
N ASN A 126 13.85 -6.75 -25.83
CA ASN A 126 14.98 -6.00 -26.31
C ASN A 126 14.96 -5.90 -27.86
N GLU A 127 15.96 -5.24 -28.46
CA GLU A 127 16.06 -5.09 -29.91
C GLU A 127 16.09 -6.43 -30.69
N ASN A 128 16.40 -7.54 -30.03
CA ASN A 128 16.44 -8.88 -30.60
C ASN A 128 15.12 -9.67 -30.39
N GLY A 129 14.13 -9.07 -29.76
CA GLY A 129 12.87 -9.73 -29.39
C GLY A 129 12.97 -10.67 -28.19
N GLU A 130 14.02 -10.52 -27.38
CA GLU A 130 14.24 -11.33 -26.18
C GLU A 130 13.98 -10.49 -24.91
N PRO A 131 13.59 -11.14 -23.78
CA PRO A 131 13.47 -10.45 -22.50
C PRO A 131 14.83 -9.91 -22.06
N TYR A 132 14.83 -8.94 -21.14
CA TYR A 132 16.09 -8.39 -20.63
C TYR A 132 16.94 -9.42 -19.91
N PHE A 133 16.31 -10.36 -19.19
CA PHE A 133 16.95 -11.56 -18.65
C PHE A 133 15.91 -12.65 -18.38
N TYR A 134 16.38 -13.91 -18.28
CA TYR A 134 15.48 -15.07 -18.23
C TYR A 134 15.13 -15.53 -16.81
N ARG A 135 15.95 -15.17 -15.83
CA ARG A 135 15.83 -15.68 -14.47
C ARG A 135 15.01 -14.78 -13.58
N ASN A 136 13.80 -15.20 -13.26
CA ASN A 136 12.95 -14.52 -12.28
C ASN A 136 13.18 -15.09 -10.87
N VAL A 137 13.98 -14.39 -10.04
CA VAL A 137 14.26 -14.80 -8.67
C VAL A 137 13.01 -14.79 -7.78
N MET A 138 12.05 -13.90 -8.07
CA MET A 138 10.82 -13.77 -7.27
C MET A 138 9.95 -15.03 -7.32
N LYS A 139 10.04 -15.85 -8.38
CA LYS A 139 9.38 -17.16 -8.45
C LYS A 139 9.89 -18.15 -7.38
N LYS A 140 11.07 -17.91 -6.79
CA LYS A 140 11.68 -18.74 -5.74
C LYS A 140 11.42 -18.20 -4.33
N VAL A 141 10.85 -16.99 -4.22
CA VAL A 141 10.53 -16.36 -2.93
C VAL A 141 9.16 -16.81 -2.47
N SER A 142 9.14 -17.52 -1.35
CA SER A 142 7.88 -18.04 -0.78
C SER A 142 7.15 -16.96 0.00
N THR A 143 6.00 -16.55 -0.48
CA THR A 143 5.04 -15.74 0.28
C THR A 143 4.06 -16.66 1.00
N LYS A 144 4.47 -17.24 2.12
CA LYS A 144 3.52 -18.01 2.94
C LYS A 144 2.48 -17.07 3.52
N LYS A 145 1.28 -17.08 2.98
CA LYS A 145 0.12 -16.50 3.64
C LYS A 145 -0.22 -17.40 4.82
N LYS A 146 -0.28 -16.84 6.03
CA LYS A 146 -0.90 -17.52 7.17
C LYS A 146 -2.34 -17.85 6.76
N ARG A 147 -2.64 -19.12 6.52
CA ARG A 147 -4.01 -19.56 6.21
C ARG A 147 -4.76 -19.58 7.54
N GLU A 148 -5.55 -18.56 7.77
CA GLU A 148 -6.54 -18.55 8.83
C GLU A 148 -7.66 -19.54 8.47
N THR A 149 -8.10 -20.35 9.42
CA THR A 149 -9.28 -21.18 9.22
C THR A 149 -10.52 -20.31 9.05
N LEU A 150 -11.52 -20.80 8.35
CA LEU A 150 -12.78 -20.07 8.17
C LEU A 150 -13.42 -19.69 9.52
N ALA A 151 -13.35 -20.57 10.51
CA ALA A 151 -13.84 -20.31 11.86
C ALA A 151 -13.07 -19.18 12.55
N ALA A 152 -11.72 -19.20 12.52
CA ALA A 152 -10.90 -18.13 13.10
C ALA A 152 -11.15 -16.78 12.39
N ARG A 153 -11.31 -16.80 11.06
CA ARG A 153 -11.65 -15.60 10.29
C ARG A 153 -13.04 -15.06 10.64
N ALA A 154 -14.04 -15.94 10.79
CA ALA A 154 -15.38 -15.55 11.18
C ALA A 154 -15.39 -14.90 12.57
N GLU A 155 -14.68 -15.48 13.54
CA GLU A 155 -14.58 -14.92 14.89
C GLU A 155 -13.88 -13.56 14.90
N ASN A 156 -12.78 -13.41 14.16
CA ASN A 156 -12.07 -12.12 14.00
C ASN A 156 -12.93 -11.04 13.33
N ILE A 157 -13.83 -11.44 12.43
CA ILE A 157 -14.77 -10.50 11.78
C ILE A 157 -15.88 -10.13 12.75
N LYS A 158 -16.47 -11.11 13.45
CA LYS A 158 -17.57 -10.93 14.41
C LYS A 158 -17.22 -9.88 15.47
N GLN A 159 -15.99 -9.89 16.00
CA GLN A 159 -15.53 -8.91 17.00
C GLN A 159 -15.40 -7.47 16.44
N LYS A 160 -15.49 -7.28 15.14
CA LYS A 160 -15.35 -5.97 14.47
C LYS A 160 -16.64 -5.48 13.86
N LEU A 161 -17.70 -6.25 13.93
CA LEU A 161 -19.02 -5.90 13.40
C LEU A 161 -19.92 -5.44 14.52
N PHE A 162 -20.73 -4.45 14.26
CA PHE A 162 -21.90 -4.15 15.08
C PHE A 162 -22.99 -5.19 14.78
N LEU A 163 -23.44 -5.92 15.79
CA LEU A 163 -24.43 -6.98 15.66
C LEU A 163 -25.71 -6.63 16.41
N GLY A 164 -26.87 -6.97 15.83
CA GLY A 164 -28.17 -6.77 16.44
C GLY A 164 -28.41 -5.29 16.76
N LYS A 165 -28.58 -4.95 18.04
CA LYS A 165 -28.87 -3.59 18.51
C LYS A 165 -27.64 -2.69 18.67
N GLU A 166 -26.43 -3.19 18.45
CA GLU A 166 -25.19 -2.43 18.66
C GLU A 166 -25.06 -1.23 17.71
N THR A 167 -25.61 -1.33 16.51
CA THR A 167 -25.69 -0.21 15.56
C THR A 167 -26.53 0.93 16.11
N GLU A 168 -27.72 0.63 16.63
CA GLU A 168 -28.61 1.60 17.25
C GLU A 168 -27.98 2.21 18.51
N GLN A 169 -27.38 1.38 19.36
CA GLN A 169 -26.67 1.85 20.56
C GLN A 169 -25.51 2.78 20.20
N PHE A 170 -24.78 2.49 19.13
CA PHE A 170 -23.68 3.34 18.68
C PHE A 170 -24.18 4.70 18.16
N LEU A 171 -25.26 4.70 17.37
CA LEU A 171 -25.86 5.96 16.89
C LEU A 171 -26.39 6.79 18.05
N ASN A 172 -27.08 6.18 19.01
CA ASN A 172 -27.58 6.87 20.23
C ASN A 172 -26.40 7.41 21.07
N TYR A 173 -25.32 6.66 21.21
CA TYR A 173 -24.11 7.15 21.87
C TYR A 173 -23.52 8.39 21.17
N LEU A 174 -23.45 8.40 19.86
CA LEU A 174 -22.96 9.56 19.10
C LEU A 174 -23.87 10.78 19.25
N ASP A 175 -25.16 10.55 19.31
CA ASP A 175 -26.17 11.61 19.42
C ASP A 175 -26.22 12.24 20.83
N GLU A 176 -26.20 11.43 21.88
CA GLU A 176 -26.52 11.85 23.26
C GLU A 176 -25.27 11.88 24.18
N GLU A 177 -24.38 10.91 24.09
CA GLU A 177 -23.31 10.74 25.07
C GLU A 177 -21.97 11.34 24.61
N TYR A 178 -21.62 11.18 23.32
CA TYR A 178 -20.38 11.71 22.77
C TYR A 178 -20.20 13.22 22.98
N PRO A 179 -21.24 14.07 22.77
CA PRO A 179 -21.16 15.52 22.98
C PRO A 179 -20.78 15.91 24.40
N LYS A 180 -21.18 15.14 25.41
CA LYS A 180 -20.93 15.43 26.84
C LYS A 180 -19.42 15.42 27.19
N ASN A 181 -18.62 14.74 26.40
CA ASN A 181 -17.19 14.59 26.63
C ASN A 181 -16.33 15.56 25.78
N LEU A 182 -16.96 16.46 25.01
CA LEU A 182 -16.26 17.39 24.14
C LEU A 182 -15.89 18.70 24.88
N SER A 183 -14.76 19.29 24.46
CA SER A 183 -14.45 20.68 24.86
C SER A 183 -15.46 21.64 24.20
N ASN A 184 -15.66 22.83 24.80
CA ASN A 184 -16.60 23.86 24.29
C ASN A 184 -16.36 24.18 22.79
N ARG A 185 -15.11 24.23 22.35
CA ARG A 185 -14.77 24.48 20.95
C ARG A 185 -15.18 23.31 20.04
N ALA A 186 -14.92 22.08 20.47
CA ALA A 186 -15.28 20.89 19.73
C ALA A 186 -16.80 20.69 19.69
N LEU A 187 -17.50 20.97 20.80
CA LEU A 187 -18.96 20.91 20.90
C LEU A 187 -19.64 21.89 19.92
N SER A 188 -19.19 23.14 19.84
CA SER A 188 -19.71 24.10 18.87
C SER A 188 -19.52 23.66 17.41
N SER A 189 -18.44 22.96 17.10
CA SER A 189 -18.22 22.36 15.76
C SER A 189 -19.10 21.15 15.53
N PHE A 190 -19.25 20.31 16.55
CA PHE A 190 -20.11 19.12 16.51
C PHE A 190 -21.58 19.53 16.28
N ASP A 191 -22.12 20.45 17.03
CA ASP A 191 -23.53 20.89 16.93
C ASP A 191 -23.87 21.41 15.53
N LYS A 192 -22.93 22.13 14.89
CA LYS A 192 -23.10 22.64 13.52
C LYS A 192 -23.18 21.55 12.45
N ASN A 193 -22.55 20.41 12.68
CA ASN A 193 -22.41 19.35 11.70
C ASN A 193 -23.14 18.06 12.10
N LYS A 194 -23.75 18.01 13.27
CA LYS A 194 -24.34 16.83 13.91
C LYS A 194 -25.24 16.02 12.97
N GLU A 195 -26.25 16.66 12.39
CA GLU A 195 -27.21 15.99 11.51
C GLU A 195 -26.53 15.37 10.28
N ARG A 196 -25.64 16.12 9.65
CA ARG A 196 -24.87 15.62 8.50
C ARG A 196 -23.99 14.44 8.88
N ASP A 197 -23.26 14.55 9.97
CA ASP A 197 -22.28 13.53 10.37
C ASP A 197 -22.99 12.25 10.83
N LEU A 198 -24.11 12.37 11.56
CA LEU A 198 -24.97 11.24 11.91
C LEU A 198 -25.58 10.57 10.67
N ALA A 199 -26.06 11.35 9.70
CA ALA A 199 -26.61 10.81 8.45
C ALA A 199 -25.54 10.03 7.66
N ILE A 200 -24.33 10.56 7.56
CA ILE A 200 -23.21 9.87 6.89
C ILE A 200 -22.87 8.55 7.60
N ILE A 201 -22.78 8.57 8.93
CA ILE A 201 -22.47 7.37 9.72
C ILE A 201 -23.59 6.33 9.58
N ALA A 202 -24.86 6.76 9.68
CA ALA A 202 -26.00 5.87 9.51
C ALA A 202 -26.02 5.23 8.11
N LEU A 203 -25.73 6.01 7.06
CA LEU A 203 -25.63 5.51 5.69
C LEU A 203 -24.54 4.46 5.57
N LEU A 204 -23.33 4.73 6.10
CA LEU A 204 -22.21 3.79 6.07
C LEU A 204 -22.52 2.48 6.79
N LEU A 205 -23.16 2.55 7.95
CA LEU A 205 -23.55 1.39 8.75
C LEU A 205 -24.66 0.56 8.08
N ALA A 206 -25.67 1.23 7.50
CA ALA A 206 -26.81 0.56 6.89
C ALA A 206 -26.48 -0.07 5.53
N SER A 207 -25.66 0.59 4.71
CA SER A 207 -25.40 0.18 3.33
C SER A 207 -24.09 -0.61 3.17
N GLY A 208 -23.12 -0.43 4.09
CA GLY A 208 -21.79 -1.01 3.95
C GLY A 208 -20.95 -0.44 2.80
N VAL A 209 -21.37 0.69 2.23
CA VAL A 209 -20.59 1.39 1.18
C VAL A 209 -19.25 1.85 1.73
N ARG A 210 -18.21 1.86 0.87
CA ARG A 210 -16.91 2.38 1.27
C ARG A 210 -16.97 3.89 1.45
N LEU A 211 -16.14 4.43 2.35
CA LEU A 211 -16.05 5.88 2.57
C LEU A 211 -15.82 6.66 1.26
N SER A 212 -14.98 6.13 0.35
CA SER A 212 -14.73 6.75 -0.96
C SER A 212 -15.96 6.74 -1.88
N GLU A 213 -16.84 5.77 -1.75
CA GLU A 213 -18.10 5.68 -2.48
C GLU A 213 -19.10 6.66 -1.89
N ALA A 214 -19.24 6.69 -0.55
CA ALA A 214 -20.11 7.63 0.13
C ALA A 214 -19.77 9.10 -0.14
N VAL A 215 -18.48 9.45 -0.19
CA VAL A 215 -18.02 10.84 -0.46
C VAL A 215 -18.30 11.28 -1.90
N ASN A 216 -18.46 10.35 -2.83
CA ASN A 216 -18.74 10.62 -4.23
C ASN A 216 -20.22 10.43 -4.62
N LEU A 217 -21.12 10.23 -3.63
CA LEU A 217 -22.55 10.17 -3.90
C LEU A 217 -23.09 11.55 -4.34
N ASP A 218 -23.84 11.54 -5.43
CA ASP A 218 -24.61 12.69 -5.91
C ASP A 218 -26.11 12.52 -5.50
N LEU A 219 -26.86 13.62 -5.52
CA LEU A 219 -28.31 13.59 -5.27
C LEU A 219 -29.08 12.66 -6.20
N LYS A 220 -28.56 12.39 -7.41
CA LYS A 220 -29.16 11.45 -8.38
C LYS A 220 -28.96 9.98 -7.99
N ASP A 221 -28.07 9.68 -7.06
CA ASP A 221 -27.74 8.32 -6.59
C ASP A 221 -28.60 7.92 -5.37
N LEU A 222 -29.39 8.88 -4.83
CA LEU A 222 -30.33 8.72 -3.73
C LEU A 222 -31.76 8.57 -4.27
#